data_019e55e7025d9b0c1f83ddaf369bef34
#
_entry.id   019e55e7025d9b0c1f83ddaf369bef34
#
_cell.length_a   1.000
_cell.length_b   1.000
_cell.length_c   1.000
_cell.angle_alpha   90.00
_cell.angle_beta   90.00
_cell.angle_gamma   90.00
#
_symmetry.space_group_name_H-M   'P 1'
#
loop_
_entity.id
_entity.type
_entity.pdbx_description
1 polymer ?
#
loop_
_entity_poly.entity_id
_entity_poly.type
_entity_poly.pdbx_seq_one_letter_code
_entity_poly.pdbx_strand_id
1 'polypeptide(L)'
;MSTVTPALRRRLLRVSAPYPSEQPVYTAQPVDTTRPTALTRPVDATHPWIVARLRCPVCAEPLAAATDIRALRCPRRHSFDLARQGYVNLLTGRAPHVGDTAEMVAARADFLAAGHYDVISSALAETAATWLATATGDAGPPTASGATAAGFGAYPLVVDAGAGTGWHLAAVLAALPDAVGLALDVAKPALRRAARAHPRAAAALADTWQRLPLADRSTAVLLNVFAPRNGVEFRRVLHPAGALLVVTPTDAHLAELVDVLGLLRVDPAKTDRVADSLAGHFTPEQTTVHTARLTLGRAEVATLVGMGPSAWHTDPGRLAAAIDALPAPVTVTASVRLTVWRPR
;
A
#
# COMPACT_ATOMS: atom_id res chain seq x y z
N MET A 1 40.44 -5.53 20.33
CA MET A 1 39.91 -4.19 20.08
C MET A 1 40.48 -3.73 18.73
N SER A 2 39.77 -3.93 17.66
CA SER A 2 40.17 -3.52 16.30
C SER A 2 39.17 -2.50 15.80
N THR A 3 39.65 -1.30 15.63
CA THR A 3 38.92 -0.13 15.11
C THR A 3 38.66 -0.32 13.63
N VAL A 4 37.38 -0.48 13.26
CA VAL A 4 36.93 -0.51 11.87
C VAL A 4 36.93 0.91 11.31
N THR A 5 37.73 1.13 10.29
CA THR A 5 37.98 2.43 9.65
C THR A 5 36.71 2.97 8.94
N PRO A 6 36.43 4.28 8.97
CA PRO A 6 35.23 4.93 8.39
C PRO A 6 35.10 4.84 6.86
N ALA A 7 36.09 4.34 6.17
CA ALA A 7 36.16 4.33 4.70
C ALA A 7 35.18 3.30 4.03
N LEU A 8 34.83 2.22 4.73
CA LEU A 8 33.91 1.20 4.15
C LEU A 8 32.45 1.63 4.14
N ARG A 9 32.03 2.50 5.05
CA ARG A 9 30.65 3.05 5.05
C ARG A 9 30.34 3.95 3.85
N ARG A 10 31.37 4.56 3.24
CA ARG A 10 31.18 5.47 2.09
C ARG A 10 31.03 4.76 0.75
N ARG A 11 31.41 3.49 0.60
CA ARG A 11 31.33 2.78 -0.69
C ARG A 11 29.95 2.21 -0.99
N LEU A 12 29.17 1.86 0.01
CA LEU A 12 27.79 1.37 -0.19
C LEU A 12 26.78 2.51 -0.43
N LEU A 13 27.16 3.78 -0.17
CA LEU A 13 26.31 4.95 -0.31
C LEU A 13 26.49 5.71 -1.63
N ARG A 14 27.35 5.25 -2.55
CA ARG A 14 27.70 5.98 -3.79
C ARG A 14 27.32 5.23 -5.08
N VAL A 15 26.12 4.65 -5.13
CA VAL A 15 25.50 4.30 -6.41
C VAL A 15 24.20 5.07 -6.52
N SER A 16 24.25 6.37 -6.32
CA SER A 16 23.22 7.30 -6.73
C SER A 16 23.73 8.04 -7.95
N ALA A 17 23.41 7.52 -9.13
CA ALA A 17 23.34 8.36 -10.32
C ALA A 17 22.31 9.48 -10.04
N PRO A 18 22.51 10.72 -10.53
CA PRO A 18 21.53 11.78 -10.34
C PRO A 18 20.18 11.33 -10.94
N TYR A 19 19.16 11.37 -10.11
CA TYR A 19 17.79 11.08 -10.45
C TYR A 19 17.36 11.98 -11.62
N PRO A 20 16.88 11.45 -12.76
CA PRO A 20 16.23 12.30 -13.74
C PRO A 20 15.00 12.91 -13.07
N SER A 21 14.90 14.23 -13.12
CA SER A 21 13.80 15.02 -12.53
C SER A 21 12.45 14.83 -13.22
N GLU A 22 12.36 13.93 -14.20
CA GLU A 22 11.13 13.62 -14.92
C GLU A 22 10.58 12.29 -14.40
N GLN A 23 9.49 12.38 -13.62
CA GLN A 23 8.65 11.24 -13.30
C GLN A 23 8.07 10.67 -14.60
N PRO A 24 7.90 9.34 -14.74
CA PRO A 24 7.19 8.80 -15.88
C PRO A 24 5.80 9.43 -15.91
N VAL A 25 5.56 10.23 -16.93
CA VAL A 25 4.24 10.79 -17.24
C VAL A 25 3.41 9.58 -17.67
N TYR A 26 2.52 9.11 -16.80
CA TYR A 26 1.43 8.26 -17.23
C TYR A 26 0.68 9.05 -18.28
N THR A 27 0.80 8.70 -19.55
CA THR A 27 -0.01 9.25 -20.61
C THR A 27 -1.44 8.78 -20.37
N ALA A 28 -2.21 9.62 -19.68
CA ALA A 28 -3.63 9.44 -19.51
C ALA A 28 -4.26 9.38 -20.90
N GLN A 29 -5.01 8.31 -21.19
CA GLN A 29 -5.92 8.30 -22.33
C GLN A 29 -6.87 9.50 -22.20
N PRO A 30 -7.35 10.08 -23.33
CA PRO A 30 -8.21 11.25 -23.30
C PRO A 30 -9.44 10.98 -22.43
N VAL A 31 -9.60 11.76 -21.37
CA VAL A 31 -10.73 11.70 -20.45
C VAL A 31 -11.97 12.18 -21.19
N ASP A 32 -13.02 11.36 -21.19
CA ASP A 32 -14.35 11.75 -21.65
C ASP A 32 -14.83 12.97 -20.82
N THR A 33 -14.91 14.12 -21.44
CA THR A 33 -15.24 15.42 -20.81
C THR A 33 -16.72 15.57 -20.48
N THR A 34 -17.55 14.55 -20.68
CA THR A 34 -19.01 14.58 -20.42
C THR A 34 -19.39 14.13 -19.00
N ARG A 35 -18.42 13.66 -18.16
CA ARG A 35 -18.66 13.34 -16.76
C ARG A 35 -18.46 14.58 -15.87
N PRO A 36 -19.37 14.84 -14.92
CA PRO A 36 -19.24 15.98 -14.02
C PRO A 36 -18.01 15.81 -13.13
N THR A 37 -17.16 16.81 -13.20
CA THR A 37 -16.13 17.17 -12.24
C THR A 37 -14.86 16.31 -12.24
N ALA A 38 -13.98 16.57 -13.21
CA ALA A 38 -12.56 16.38 -12.97
C ALA A 38 -12.21 17.02 -11.60
N LEU A 39 -11.52 16.25 -10.72
CA LEU A 39 -11.02 16.76 -9.44
C LEU A 39 -10.18 18.01 -9.73
N THR A 40 -10.69 19.18 -9.39
CA THR A 40 -10.02 20.46 -9.61
C THR A 40 -8.79 20.64 -8.71
N ARG A 41 -8.60 19.74 -7.75
CA ARG A 41 -7.49 19.74 -6.79
C ARG A 41 -7.12 18.30 -6.40
N PRO A 42 -5.81 17.99 -6.22
CA PRO A 42 -5.39 16.70 -5.68
C PRO A 42 -6.07 16.39 -4.35
N VAL A 43 -6.42 15.10 -4.15
CA VAL A 43 -7.05 14.62 -2.92
C VAL A 43 -6.00 14.52 -1.83
N ASP A 44 -6.27 15.14 -0.68
CA ASP A 44 -5.53 14.95 0.55
C ASP A 44 -6.50 14.55 1.70
N ALA A 45 -5.99 14.40 2.90
CA ALA A 45 -6.81 14.01 4.05
C ALA A 45 -7.90 15.04 4.43
N THR A 46 -7.83 16.28 3.92
CA THR A 46 -8.87 17.32 4.14
C THR A 46 -9.96 17.30 3.08
N HIS A 47 -9.76 16.52 2.01
CA HIS A 47 -10.74 16.43 0.95
C HIS A 47 -12.08 15.89 1.48
N PRO A 48 -13.24 16.49 1.14
CA PRO A 48 -14.55 16.12 1.70
C PRO A 48 -14.84 14.62 1.64
N TRP A 49 -14.47 13.95 0.54
CA TRP A 49 -14.72 12.51 0.36
C TRP A 49 -13.83 11.61 1.24
N ILE A 50 -12.69 12.12 1.69
CA ILE A 50 -11.80 11.42 2.62
C ILE A 50 -12.20 11.74 4.06
N VAL A 51 -12.27 13.04 4.41
CA VAL A 51 -12.50 13.47 5.78
C VAL A 51 -13.84 12.97 6.35
N ALA A 52 -14.87 12.87 5.52
CA ALA A 52 -16.18 12.33 5.95
C ALA A 52 -16.10 10.89 6.47
N ARG A 53 -15.11 10.12 5.99
CA ARG A 53 -14.88 8.74 6.37
C ARG A 53 -13.86 8.58 7.50
N LEU A 54 -13.12 9.67 7.84
CA LEU A 54 -12.15 9.64 8.93
C LEU A 54 -12.81 9.77 10.29
N ARG A 55 -12.19 9.12 11.27
CA ARG A 55 -12.60 9.17 12.69
C ARG A 55 -11.41 9.55 13.55
N CYS A 56 -11.71 10.32 14.58
CA CYS A 56 -10.72 10.70 15.59
C CYS A 56 -10.15 9.45 16.25
N PRO A 57 -8.83 9.22 16.20
CA PRO A 57 -8.25 8.03 16.79
C PRO A 57 -8.30 8.01 18.32
N VAL A 58 -8.61 9.15 18.95
CA VAL A 58 -8.73 9.28 20.42
C VAL A 58 -10.15 9.02 20.92
N CYS A 59 -11.17 9.53 20.21
CA CYS A 59 -12.55 9.48 20.71
C CYS A 59 -13.57 8.94 19.69
N ALA A 60 -13.14 8.49 18.54
CA ALA A 60 -13.94 7.95 17.43
C ALA A 60 -14.97 8.92 16.81
N GLU A 61 -15.04 10.17 17.27
CA GLU A 61 -15.91 11.19 16.68
C GLU A 61 -15.47 11.52 15.24
N PRO A 62 -16.38 12.01 14.39
CA PRO A 62 -16.03 12.46 13.04
C PRO A 62 -14.92 13.53 13.06
N LEU A 63 -14.07 13.50 12.06
CA LEU A 63 -13.08 14.54 11.81
C LEU A 63 -13.61 15.53 10.77
N ALA A 64 -13.21 16.79 10.91
CA ALA A 64 -13.46 17.85 9.96
C ALA A 64 -12.15 18.60 9.65
N ALA A 65 -12.03 19.15 8.44
CA ALA A 65 -10.92 20.03 8.10
C ALA A 65 -11.03 21.34 8.88
N ALA A 66 -9.97 21.75 9.57
CA ALA A 66 -9.90 23.04 10.21
C ALA A 66 -9.59 24.11 9.14
N THR A 67 -10.40 25.19 9.10
CA THR A 67 -10.26 26.22 8.07
C THR A 67 -9.16 27.23 8.36
N ASP A 68 -8.76 27.34 9.62
CA ASP A 68 -7.77 28.28 10.15
C ASP A 68 -6.33 27.74 10.13
N ILE A 69 -6.17 26.42 10.11
CA ILE A 69 -4.87 25.74 10.11
C ILE A 69 -4.90 24.49 9.24
N ARG A 70 -3.72 23.99 8.88
CA ARG A 70 -3.60 22.71 8.16
C ARG A 70 -3.72 21.53 9.10
N ALA A 71 -4.95 21.26 9.58
CA ALA A 71 -5.22 20.18 10.51
C ALA A 71 -6.63 19.59 10.32
N LEU A 72 -6.82 18.39 10.86
CA LEU A 72 -8.13 17.82 11.10
C LEU A 72 -8.48 17.96 12.59
N ARG A 73 -9.74 18.28 12.89
CA ARG A 73 -10.24 18.40 14.26
C ARG A 73 -11.53 17.60 14.45
N CYS A 74 -11.73 17.07 15.65
CA CYS A 74 -13.01 16.51 16.07
C CYS A 74 -13.79 17.47 16.96
N PRO A 75 -15.10 17.23 17.24
CA PRO A 75 -15.92 18.06 18.14
C PRO A 75 -15.35 18.18 19.55
N ARG A 76 -14.59 17.15 20.01
CA ARG A 76 -13.91 17.18 21.32
C ARG A 76 -12.55 17.90 21.30
N ARG A 77 -12.27 18.66 20.24
CA ARG A 77 -11.07 19.48 20.05
C ARG A 77 -9.75 18.72 19.93
N HIS A 78 -9.73 17.40 19.73
CA HIS A 78 -8.50 16.73 19.31
C HIS A 78 -8.12 17.23 17.93
N SER A 79 -6.85 17.60 17.75
CA SER A 79 -6.30 18.21 16.53
C SER A 79 -5.15 17.37 15.98
N PHE A 80 -5.13 17.19 14.66
CA PHE A 80 -4.17 16.34 13.94
C PHE A 80 -3.61 17.11 12.75
N ASP A 81 -2.35 17.50 12.85
CA ASP A 81 -1.69 18.33 11.84
C ASP A 81 -1.45 17.57 10.53
N LEU A 82 -1.67 18.24 9.43
CA LEU A 82 -1.21 17.77 8.13
C LEU A 82 0.25 18.13 7.94
N ALA A 83 1.07 17.13 7.73
CA ALA A 83 2.46 17.31 7.37
C ALA A 83 2.58 18.10 6.05
N ARG A 84 3.67 18.89 5.92
CA ARG A 84 3.93 19.63 4.67
C ARG A 84 3.96 18.71 3.44
N GLN A 85 4.27 17.44 3.63
CA GLN A 85 4.33 16.42 2.59
C GLN A 85 2.96 15.86 2.17
N GLY A 86 1.86 16.25 2.82
CA GLY A 86 0.49 15.91 2.41
C GLY A 86 -0.18 14.79 3.20
N TYR A 87 0.50 14.12 4.14
CA TYR A 87 -0.14 13.12 5.00
C TYR A 87 -0.57 13.72 6.33
N VAL A 88 -1.61 13.14 6.96
CA VAL A 88 -2.04 13.49 8.33
C VAL A 88 -1.51 12.45 9.32
N ASN A 89 -1.16 12.90 10.54
CA ASN A 89 -0.76 12.00 11.62
C ASN A 89 -1.98 11.65 12.49
N LEU A 90 -2.52 10.44 12.30
CA LEU A 90 -3.63 9.88 13.07
C LEU A 90 -3.20 8.75 14.01
N LEU A 91 -1.90 8.61 14.28
CA LEU A 91 -1.39 7.66 15.24
C LEU A 91 -1.57 8.19 16.67
N THR A 92 -2.13 7.37 17.56
CA THR A 92 -2.22 7.68 18.98
C THR A 92 -1.01 7.11 19.73
N GLY A 93 -0.26 8.00 20.35
CA GLY A 93 0.93 7.61 21.11
C GLY A 93 2.11 7.22 20.22
N ARG A 94 3.03 6.42 20.77
CA ARG A 94 4.19 5.89 20.07
C ARG A 94 3.80 4.60 19.35
N ALA A 95 4.15 4.47 18.07
CA ALA A 95 3.99 3.19 17.37
C ALA A 95 4.80 2.10 18.09
N PRO A 96 4.19 0.97 18.47
CA PRO A 96 4.88 -0.12 19.12
C PRO A 96 5.87 -0.82 18.18
N HIS A 97 5.67 -0.66 16.88
CA HIS A 97 6.51 -1.25 15.84
C HIS A 97 7.31 -0.18 15.09
N VAL A 98 8.56 -0.49 14.79
CA VAL A 98 9.40 0.34 13.94
C VAL A 98 8.97 0.10 12.50
N GLY A 99 8.51 1.15 11.82
CA GLY A 99 8.24 1.09 10.38
C GLY A 99 9.52 1.05 9.55
N ASP A 100 9.35 0.87 8.24
CA ASP A 100 10.47 0.86 7.30
C ASP A 100 11.32 2.13 7.39
N THR A 101 12.64 1.96 7.25
CA THR A 101 13.58 3.09 7.21
C THR A 101 13.45 3.87 5.90
N ALA A 102 14.05 5.04 5.82
CA ALA A 102 14.07 5.85 4.60
C ALA A 102 14.76 5.11 3.44
N GLU A 103 15.82 4.36 3.76
CA GLU A 103 16.59 3.55 2.81
C GLU A 103 15.75 2.38 2.27
N MET A 104 15.06 1.65 3.14
CA MET A 104 14.15 0.57 2.72
C MET A 104 13.02 1.08 1.83
N VAL A 105 12.44 2.23 2.19
CA VAL A 105 11.39 2.87 1.40
C VAL A 105 11.93 3.36 0.05
N ALA A 106 13.16 3.88 -0.01
CA ALA A 106 13.79 4.27 -1.26
C ALA A 106 14.02 3.05 -2.16
N ALA A 107 14.64 1.98 -1.63
CA ALA A 107 14.85 0.74 -2.36
C ALA A 107 13.54 0.16 -2.91
N ARG A 108 12.48 0.15 -2.09
CA ARG A 108 11.15 -0.31 -2.53
C ARG A 108 10.59 0.55 -3.66
N ALA A 109 10.71 1.87 -3.56
CA ALA A 109 10.24 2.75 -4.62
C ALA A 109 10.99 2.52 -5.94
N ASP A 110 12.31 2.36 -5.87
CA ASP A 110 13.14 2.12 -7.05
C ASP A 110 12.81 0.76 -7.70
N PHE A 111 12.63 -0.29 -6.88
CA PHE A 111 12.27 -1.62 -7.36
C PHE A 111 10.88 -1.66 -8.02
N LEU A 112 9.90 -1.00 -7.41
CA LEU A 112 8.55 -0.91 -7.97
C LEU A 112 8.51 -0.05 -9.23
N ALA A 113 9.24 1.06 -9.26
CA ALA A 113 9.33 1.94 -10.42
C ALA A 113 10.01 1.26 -11.64
N ALA A 114 10.87 0.26 -11.40
CA ALA A 114 11.45 -0.58 -12.45
C ALA A 114 10.44 -1.61 -13.02
N GLY A 115 9.20 -1.68 -12.50
CA GLY A 115 8.14 -2.56 -13.00
C GLY A 115 8.22 -4.01 -12.52
N HIS A 116 9.18 -4.35 -11.66
CA HIS A 116 9.41 -5.74 -11.25
C HIS A 116 8.21 -6.40 -10.54
N TYR A 117 7.33 -5.61 -9.89
CA TYR A 117 6.11 -6.11 -9.25
C TYR A 117 4.82 -5.63 -9.92
N ASP A 118 4.88 -5.28 -11.21
CA ASP A 118 3.68 -4.91 -11.97
C ASP A 118 2.66 -6.05 -12.04
N VAL A 119 3.10 -7.29 -12.01
CA VAL A 119 2.21 -8.47 -11.90
C VAL A 119 1.29 -8.39 -10.68
N ILE A 120 1.77 -7.84 -9.55
CA ILE A 120 0.98 -7.65 -8.33
C ILE A 120 0.02 -6.48 -8.50
N SER A 121 0.54 -5.35 -8.99
CA SER A 121 -0.25 -4.12 -9.18
C SER A 121 -1.40 -4.32 -10.16
N SER A 122 -1.14 -4.98 -11.29
CA SER A 122 -2.14 -5.31 -12.30
C SER A 122 -3.20 -6.26 -11.76
N ALA A 123 -2.79 -7.34 -11.08
CA ALA A 123 -3.73 -8.29 -10.50
C ALA A 123 -4.67 -7.63 -9.46
N LEU A 124 -4.16 -6.73 -8.62
CA LEU A 124 -4.96 -5.97 -7.66
C LEU A 124 -5.93 -5.02 -8.37
N ALA A 125 -5.47 -4.31 -9.40
CA ALA A 125 -6.27 -3.36 -10.16
C ALA A 125 -7.43 -4.06 -10.90
N GLU A 126 -7.16 -5.15 -11.59
CA GLU A 126 -8.15 -5.96 -12.30
C GLU A 126 -9.18 -6.57 -11.33
N THR A 127 -8.70 -7.14 -10.22
CA THR A 127 -9.56 -7.74 -9.21
C THR A 127 -10.48 -6.70 -8.55
N ALA A 128 -9.94 -5.53 -8.18
CA ALA A 128 -10.72 -4.46 -7.59
C ALA A 128 -11.77 -3.89 -8.56
N ALA A 129 -11.41 -3.74 -9.85
CA ALA A 129 -12.32 -3.26 -10.88
C ALA A 129 -13.46 -4.26 -11.11
N THR A 130 -13.15 -5.54 -11.26
CA THR A 130 -14.14 -6.62 -11.43
C THR A 130 -15.08 -6.69 -10.23
N TRP A 131 -14.53 -6.63 -9.00
CA TRP A 131 -15.34 -6.65 -7.78
C TRP A 131 -16.33 -5.50 -7.71
N LEU A 132 -15.86 -4.26 -7.92
CA LEU A 132 -16.72 -3.09 -7.85
C LEU A 132 -17.78 -3.08 -8.95
N ALA A 133 -17.44 -3.50 -10.18
CA ALA A 133 -18.41 -3.62 -11.27
C ALA A 133 -19.51 -4.63 -10.91
N THR A 134 -19.16 -5.79 -10.36
CA THR A 134 -20.11 -6.82 -9.94
C THR A 134 -20.96 -6.37 -8.75
N ALA A 135 -20.34 -5.74 -7.75
CA ALA A 135 -21.03 -5.28 -6.54
C ALA A 135 -22.00 -4.11 -6.81
N THR A 136 -21.71 -3.29 -7.82
CA THR A 136 -22.60 -2.20 -8.22
C THR A 136 -23.81 -2.68 -9.04
N GLY A 137 -23.81 -3.96 -9.46
CA GLY A 137 -24.79 -4.53 -10.38
C GLY A 137 -24.63 -3.95 -11.78
N ASP A 138 -24.99 -4.72 -12.79
CA ASP A 138 -25.10 -4.26 -14.19
C ASP A 138 -26.31 -3.28 -14.33
N ALA A 139 -26.42 -2.35 -13.38
CA ALA A 139 -27.45 -1.33 -13.36
C ALA A 139 -27.09 -0.30 -14.44
N GLY A 140 -27.91 -0.21 -15.45
CA GLY A 140 -27.82 0.73 -16.57
C GLY A 140 -27.39 2.15 -16.17
N PRO A 141 -27.34 3.10 -17.11
CA PRO A 141 -26.67 4.38 -16.95
C PRO A 141 -27.03 5.05 -15.61
N PRO A 142 -26.08 5.68 -14.92
CA PRO A 142 -26.30 6.24 -13.59
C PRO A 142 -27.49 7.21 -13.61
N THR A 143 -28.50 6.90 -12.83
CA THR A 143 -29.60 7.83 -12.62
C THR A 143 -29.05 9.08 -11.91
N ALA A 144 -29.62 10.24 -12.18
CA ALA A 144 -29.18 11.54 -11.68
C ALA A 144 -29.05 11.66 -10.14
N SER A 145 -29.35 10.60 -9.40
CA SER A 145 -29.29 10.48 -7.93
C SER A 145 -27.93 10.09 -7.35
N GLY A 146 -26.91 9.74 -8.15
CA GLY A 146 -25.55 9.45 -7.68
C GLY A 146 -25.39 8.26 -6.71
N ALA A 147 -26.43 7.47 -6.48
CA ALA A 147 -26.38 6.27 -5.65
C ALA A 147 -25.96 5.08 -6.51
N THR A 148 -24.81 4.47 -6.22
CA THR A 148 -24.44 3.17 -6.79
C THR A 148 -25.29 2.08 -6.14
N ALA A 149 -25.63 1.03 -6.90
CA ALA A 149 -26.52 -0.05 -6.42
C ALA A 149 -26.02 -0.74 -5.12
N ALA A 150 -24.72 -0.74 -4.86
CA ALA A 150 -24.10 -1.31 -3.64
C ALA A 150 -24.02 -0.36 -2.44
N GLY A 151 -24.46 0.90 -2.55
CA GLY A 151 -24.42 1.86 -1.43
C GLY A 151 -23.04 2.42 -1.10
N PHE A 152 -22.03 2.28 -1.97
CA PHE A 152 -20.68 2.87 -1.74
C PHE A 152 -20.64 4.40 -1.91
N GLY A 153 -21.72 5.01 -2.39
CA GLY A 153 -21.75 6.42 -2.78
C GLY A 153 -21.05 6.68 -4.11
N ALA A 154 -21.07 7.94 -4.55
CA ALA A 154 -20.52 8.36 -5.84
C ALA A 154 -19.00 8.13 -5.99
N TYR A 155 -18.28 8.04 -4.86
CA TYR A 155 -16.83 7.89 -4.81
C TYR A 155 -16.45 6.76 -3.83
N PRO A 156 -16.37 5.50 -4.30
CA PRO A 156 -15.93 4.38 -3.47
C PRO A 156 -14.57 4.63 -2.86
N LEU A 157 -14.40 4.33 -1.57
CA LEU A 157 -13.12 4.45 -0.88
C LEU A 157 -12.32 3.16 -1.03
N VAL A 158 -11.11 3.26 -1.58
CA VAL A 158 -10.09 2.21 -1.54
C VAL A 158 -9.10 2.53 -0.42
N VAL A 159 -8.92 1.62 0.52
CA VAL A 159 -7.94 1.75 1.60
C VAL A 159 -6.80 0.76 1.35
N ASP A 160 -5.55 1.19 1.53
CA ASP A 160 -4.39 0.32 1.51
C ASP A 160 -3.76 0.32 2.91
N ALA A 161 -3.88 -0.83 3.61
CA ALA A 161 -3.43 -1.01 4.97
C ALA A 161 -2.01 -1.61 5.01
N GLY A 162 -1.03 -0.78 5.35
CA GLY A 162 0.40 -1.04 5.16
C GLY A 162 0.85 -0.66 3.76
N ALA A 163 0.43 0.53 3.30
CA ALA A 163 0.54 0.97 1.91
C ALA A 163 1.98 1.18 1.41
N GLY A 164 2.95 1.27 2.32
CA GLY A 164 4.32 1.59 1.93
C GLY A 164 4.39 2.87 1.10
N THR A 165 4.87 2.77 -0.13
CA THR A 165 4.99 3.92 -1.05
C THR A 165 3.68 4.34 -1.72
N GLY A 166 2.59 3.59 -1.54
CA GLY A 166 1.30 3.82 -2.20
C GLY A 166 1.23 3.34 -3.65
N TRP A 167 2.22 2.57 -4.12
CA TRP A 167 2.34 2.14 -5.50
C TRP A 167 1.15 1.28 -5.96
N HIS A 168 0.81 0.26 -5.18
CA HIS A 168 -0.32 -0.63 -5.50
C HIS A 168 -1.66 0.12 -5.42
N LEU A 169 -1.83 1.00 -4.43
CA LEU A 169 -3.01 1.86 -4.35
C LEU A 169 -3.15 2.74 -5.59
N ALA A 170 -2.05 3.33 -6.07
CA ALA A 170 -2.06 4.16 -7.28
C ALA A 170 -2.51 3.36 -8.51
N ALA A 171 -2.02 2.14 -8.69
CA ALA A 171 -2.43 1.27 -9.80
C ALA A 171 -3.93 0.91 -9.73
N VAL A 172 -4.43 0.59 -8.55
CA VAL A 172 -5.88 0.32 -8.34
C VAL A 172 -6.71 1.56 -8.64
N LEU A 173 -6.30 2.74 -8.19
CA LEU A 173 -7.01 3.99 -8.50
C LEU A 173 -6.98 4.36 -9.97
N ALA A 174 -5.90 4.03 -10.69
CA ALA A 174 -5.84 4.22 -12.14
C ALA A 174 -6.91 3.41 -12.88
N ALA A 175 -7.21 2.20 -12.41
CA ALA A 175 -8.25 1.33 -12.96
C ALA A 175 -9.69 1.70 -12.51
N LEU A 176 -9.81 2.53 -11.46
CA LEU A 176 -11.10 2.91 -10.85
C LEU A 176 -11.29 4.44 -10.92
N PRO A 177 -11.77 5.00 -12.05
CA PRO A 177 -11.82 6.45 -12.26
C PRO A 177 -12.67 7.20 -11.22
N ASP A 178 -13.70 6.58 -10.68
CA ASP A 178 -14.61 7.20 -9.71
C ASP A 178 -14.21 6.93 -8.24
N ALA A 179 -13.14 6.15 -7.97
CA ALA A 179 -12.71 5.85 -6.61
C ALA A 179 -11.74 6.90 -6.06
N VAL A 180 -11.73 7.05 -4.74
CA VAL A 180 -10.71 7.78 -3.98
C VAL A 180 -9.94 6.81 -3.09
N GLY A 181 -8.67 7.12 -2.80
CA GLY A 181 -7.77 6.25 -2.04
C GLY A 181 -7.32 6.85 -0.72
N LEU A 182 -7.05 5.95 0.24
CA LEU A 182 -6.40 6.29 1.49
C LEU A 182 -5.28 5.28 1.80
N ALA A 183 -4.06 5.76 1.78
CA ALA A 183 -2.88 5.00 2.20
C ALA A 183 -2.70 5.10 3.73
N LEU A 184 -2.63 3.96 4.42
CA LEU A 184 -2.34 3.86 5.85
C LEU A 184 -0.99 3.18 6.05
N ASP A 185 -0.08 3.78 6.81
CA ASP A 185 1.22 3.19 7.14
C ASP A 185 1.77 3.80 8.44
N VAL A 186 2.72 3.11 9.10
CA VAL A 186 3.42 3.60 10.29
C VAL A 186 4.74 4.31 9.93
N ALA A 187 5.25 4.13 8.72
CA ALA A 187 6.52 4.69 8.26
C ALA A 187 6.31 6.06 7.62
N LYS A 188 6.75 7.12 8.29
CA LYS A 188 6.70 8.48 7.73
C LYS A 188 7.40 8.63 6.37
N PRO A 189 8.58 8.00 6.11
CA PRO A 189 9.19 8.03 4.80
C PRO A 189 8.28 7.46 3.69
N ALA A 190 7.56 6.38 3.98
CA ALA A 190 6.61 5.75 3.07
C ALA A 190 5.44 6.69 2.75
N LEU A 191 4.81 7.27 3.77
CA LEU A 191 3.68 8.18 3.61
C LEU A 191 4.01 9.47 2.85
N ARG A 192 5.26 9.95 2.92
CA ARG A 192 5.71 11.07 2.08
C ARG A 192 5.64 10.78 0.58
N ARG A 193 5.82 9.50 0.20
CA ARG A 193 5.67 9.03 -1.18
C ARG A 193 4.20 8.72 -1.49
N ALA A 194 3.52 7.98 -0.62
CA ALA A 194 2.12 7.61 -0.78
C ALA A 194 1.19 8.83 -0.97
N ALA A 195 1.43 9.93 -0.25
CA ALA A 195 0.68 11.18 -0.39
C ALA A 195 0.81 11.84 -1.79
N ARG A 196 1.71 11.35 -2.63
CA ARG A 196 1.95 11.85 -3.99
C ARG A 196 1.81 10.76 -5.05
N ALA A 197 1.48 9.54 -4.64
CA ALA A 197 1.45 8.38 -5.53
C ALA A 197 0.34 8.49 -6.59
N HIS A 198 -0.77 9.16 -6.26
CA HIS A 198 -1.89 9.35 -7.19
C HIS A 198 -2.70 10.60 -6.83
N PRO A 199 -3.24 11.37 -7.82
CA PRO A 199 -4.02 12.61 -7.57
C PRO A 199 -5.27 12.39 -6.70
N ARG A 200 -5.81 11.17 -6.66
CA ARG A 200 -6.99 10.77 -5.88
C ARG A 200 -6.65 9.97 -4.63
N ALA A 201 -5.38 9.96 -4.20
CA ALA A 201 -4.93 9.30 -2.98
C ALA A 201 -4.60 10.29 -1.87
N ALA A 202 -5.17 10.08 -0.69
CA ALA A 202 -4.73 10.68 0.56
C ALA A 202 -3.83 9.70 1.33
N ALA A 203 -3.10 10.20 2.34
CA ALA A 203 -2.26 9.38 3.20
C ALA A 203 -2.42 9.76 4.67
N ALA A 204 -2.41 8.76 5.56
CA ALA A 204 -2.48 8.97 6.99
C ALA A 204 -1.54 8.01 7.74
N LEU A 205 -0.83 8.56 8.75
CA LEU A 205 -0.03 7.77 9.67
C LEU A 205 -0.98 7.05 10.63
N ALA A 206 -1.00 5.73 10.56
CA ALA A 206 -1.84 4.88 11.40
C ALA A 206 -1.20 3.49 11.54
N ASP A 207 -1.45 2.84 12.67
CA ASP A 207 -0.99 1.48 12.93
C ASP A 207 -2.11 0.48 12.62
N THR A 208 -1.86 -0.44 11.69
CA THR A 208 -2.82 -1.47 11.29
C THR A 208 -3.20 -2.42 12.43
N TRP A 209 -2.33 -2.60 13.43
CA TRP A 209 -2.63 -3.40 14.61
C TRP A 209 -3.62 -2.73 15.58
N GLN A 210 -3.78 -1.42 15.48
CA GLN A 210 -4.67 -0.64 16.33
C GLN A 210 -6.02 -0.40 15.63
N ARG A 211 -6.90 0.34 16.34
CA ARG A 211 -8.14 0.82 15.73
C ARG A 211 -7.84 1.75 14.56
N LEU A 212 -8.33 1.40 13.39
CA LEU A 212 -8.17 2.22 12.20
C LEU A 212 -8.98 3.51 12.32
N PRO A 213 -8.43 4.68 11.94
CA PRO A 213 -9.09 5.97 12.03
C PRO A 213 -10.16 6.16 10.94
N LEU A 214 -11.02 5.17 10.77
CA LEU A 214 -12.06 5.10 9.75
C LEU A 214 -13.43 4.81 10.36
N ALA A 215 -14.46 5.33 9.70
CA ALA A 215 -15.84 5.01 10.02
C ALA A 215 -16.13 3.53 9.70
N ASP A 216 -17.10 2.98 10.43
CA ASP A 216 -17.59 1.64 10.17
C ASP A 216 -18.20 1.59 8.76
N ARG A 217 -17.96 0.47 8.05
CA ARG A 217 -18.54 0.17 6.73
C ARG A 217 -18.32 1.26 5.68
N SER A 218 -17.22 2.02 5.79
CA SER A 218 -16.90 3.16 4.90
C SER A 218 -15.99 2.83 3.73
N THR A 219 -15.43 1.62 3.70
CA THR A 219 -14.42 1.18 2.72
C THR A 219 -15.05 0.21 1.72
N ALA A 220 -14.91 0.48 0.44
CA ALA A 220 -15.38 -0.40 -0.63
C ALA A 220 -14.40 -1.53 -0.96
N VAL A 221 -13.11 -1.20 -1.03
CA VAL A 221 -12.02 -2.16 -1.24
C VAL A 221 -10.91 -1.88 -0.23
N LEU A 222 -10.44 -2.92 0.46
CA LEU A 222 -9.30 -2.84 1.35
C LEU A 222 -8.16 -3.70 0.80
N LEU A 223 -7.02 -3.08 0.54
CA LEU A 223 -5.80 -3.75 0.10
C LEU A 223 -4.93 -4.08 1.32
N ASN A 224 -4.28 -5.25 1.30
CA ASN A 224 -3.27 -5.64 2.27
C ASN A 224 -2.17 -6.46 1.58
N VAL A 225 -1.10 -5.79 1.20
CA VAL A 225 -0.01 -6.36 0.40
C VAL A 225 1.23 -6.54 1.27
N PHE A 226 1.62 -7.78 1.56
CA PHE A 226 2.77 -8.13 2.42
C PHE A 226 2.79 -7.44 3.79
N ALA A 227 1.63 -7.00 4.28
CA ALA A 227 1.47 -6.17 5.46
C ALA A 227 0.80 -6.92 6.62
N PRO A 228 0.89 -6.41 7.87
CA PRO A 228 0.15 -6.92 9.01
C PRO A 228 -1.37 -6.89 8.77
N ARG A 229 -2.11 -7.77 9.46
CA ARG A 229 -3.55 -7.90 9.33
C ARG A 229 -4.25 -7.80 10.69
N ASN A 230 -5.35 -7.06 10.69
CA ASN A 230 -6.25 -6.93 11.84
C ASN A 230 -7.69 -7.24 11.36
N GLY A 231 -8.06 -8.53 11.42
CA GLY A 231 -9.34 -9.02 10.90
C GLY A 231 -10.55 -8.30 11.50
N VAL A 232 -10.51 -7.99 12.80
CA VAL A 232 -11.59 -7.26 13.51
C VAL A 232 -11.78 -5.86 12.90
N GLU A 233 -10.70 -5.11 12.78
CA GLU A 233 -10.75 -3.74 12.26
C GLU A 233 -11.05 -3.70 10.75
N PHE A 234 -10.46 -4.62 9.98
CA PHE A 234 -10.77 -4.74 8.56
C PHE A 234 -12.26 -5.02 8.34
N ARG A 235 -12.85 -5.93 9.15
CA ARG A 235 -14.28 -6.22 9.10
C ARG A 235 -15.13 -5.01 9.49
N ARG A 236 -14.72 -4.26 10.50
CA ARG A 236 -15.44 -3.07 10.97
C ARG A 236 -15.49 -1.99 9.89
N VAL A 237 -14.36 -1.68 9.25
CA VAL A 237 -14.28 -0.57 8.28
C VAL A 237 -14.80 -0.94 6.90
N LEU A 238 -14.81 -2.23 6.55
CA LEU A 238 -15.23 -2.69 5.23
C LEU A 238 -16.74 -2.69 5.11
N HIS A 239 -17.25 -2.15 4.00
CA HIS A 239 -18.66 -2.21 3.65
C HIS A 239 -19.13 -3.66 3.48
N PRO A 240 -20.38 -4.03 3.84
CA PRO A 240 -20.87 -5.43 3.68
C PRO A 240 -20.73 -5.99 2.27
N ALA A 241 -20.88 -5.16 1.23
CA ALA A 241 -20.65 -5.53 -0.17
C ALA A 241 -19.20 -5.31 -0.64
N GLY A 242 -18.30 -4.87 0.25
CA GLY A 242 -16.90 -4.59 -0.06
C GLY A 242 -16.03 -5.84 -0.12
N ALA A 243 -14.80 -5.69 -0.59
CA ALA A 243 -13.80 -6.76 -0.63
C ALA A 243 -12.52 -6.40 0.10
N LEU A 244 -11.93 -7.39 0.79
CA LEU A 244 -10.57 -7.37 1.29
C LEU A 244 -9.69 -8.17 0.32
N LEU A 245 -8.69 -7.51 -0.29
CA LEU A 245 -7.72 -8.10 -1.20
C LEU A 245 -6.40 -8.32 -0.45
N VAL A 246 -6.03 -9.58 -0.24
CA VAL A 246 -4.81 -9.94 0.50
C VAL A 246 -3.81 -10.55 -0.45
N VAL A 247 -2.59 -9.98 -0.49
CA VAL A 247 -1.46 -10.53 -1.25
C VAL A 247 -0.43 -11.10 -0.28
N THR A 248 -0.09 -12.37 -0.49
CA THR A 248 0.97 -13.07 0.26
C THR A 248 1.95 -13.73 -0.70
N PRO A 249 3.24 -13.88 -0.32
CA PRO A 249 4.17 -14.64 -1.13
C PRO A 249 3.80 -16.14 -1.11
N THR A 250 4.05 -16.83 -2.22
CA THR A 250 4.05 -18.31 -2.26
C THR A 250 5.45 -18.84 -1.90
N ASP A 251 5.58 -20.16 -1.75
CA ASP A 251 6.87 -20.80 -1.46
C ASP A 251 7.89 -20.62 -2.60
N ALA A 252 7.40 -20.41 -3.83
CA ALA A 252 8.24 -20.14 -5.00
C ALA A 252 8.72 -18.67 -5.07
N HIS A 253 8.22 -17.78 -4.20
CA HIS A 253 8.58 -16.37 -4.25
C HIS A 253 10.03 -16.14 -3.86
N LEU A 254 10.84 -15.68 -4.80
CA LEU A 254 12.28 -15.41 -4.65
C LEU A 254 13.10 -16.64 -4.23
N ALA A 255 12.59 -17.85 -4.47
CA ALA A 255 13.23 -19.08 -4.02
C ALA A 255 14.68 -19.21 -4.47
N GLU A 256 15.00 -18.73 -5.67
CA GLU A 256 16.36 -18.77 -6.25
C GLU A 256 17.37 -17.93 -5.46
N LEU A 257 16.92 -16.93 -4.71
CA LEU A 257 17.78 -16.06 -3.91
C LEU A 257 17.81 -16.44 -2.42
N VAL A 258 16.81 -17.18 -1.94
CA VAL A 258 16.65 -17.47 -0.51
C VAL A 258 17.88 -18.17 0.07
N ASP A 259 18.33 -19.25 -0.56
CA ASP A 259 19.44 -20.03 -0.03
C ASP A 259 20.79 -19.37 -0.27
N VAL A 260 20.96 -18.77 -1.44
CA VAL A 260 22.24 -18.18 -1.85
C VAL A 260 22.55 -16.90 -1.04
N LEU A 261 21.53 -16.11 -0.71
CA LEU A 261 21.68 -14.84 0.02
C LEU A 261 21.34 -14.97 1.51
N GLY A 262 20.92 -16.16 1.98
CA GLY A 262 20.49 -16.35 3.37
C GLY A 262 19.25 -15.53 3.74
N LEU A 263 18.30 -15.37 2.81
CA LEU A 263 17.09 -14.61 3.04
C LEU A 263 16.10 -15.38 3.92
N LEU A 264 15.17 -14.64 4.51
CA LEU A 264 14.08 -15.25 5.28
C LEU A 264 13.21 -16.10 4.34
N ARG A 265 13.03 -17.36 4.67
CA ARG A 265 12.12 -18.27 3.96
C ARG A 265 10.68 -17.87 4.21
N VAL A 266 9.84 -18.06 3.20
CA VAL A 266 8.39 -18.01 3.41
C VAL A 266 8.01 -19.19 4.29
N ASP A 267 7.43 -18.88 5.47
CA ASP A 267 6.94 -19.93 6.36
C ASP A 267 5.72 -20.63 5.73
N PRO A 268 5.75 -21.94 5.48
CA PRO A 268 4.62 -22.67 4.90
C PRO A 268 3.31 -22.49 5.67
N ALA A 269 3.38 -22.43 7.01
CA ALA A 269 2.23 -22.19 7.87
C ALA A 269 1.70 -20.73 7.80
N LYS A 270 2.37 -19.82 7.06
CA LYS A 270 1.93 -18.43 6.95
C LYS A 270 0.58 -18.29 6.25
N THR A 271 0.31 -19.14 5.27
CA THR A 271 -0.99 -19.17 4.57
C THR A 271 -2.11 -19.53 5.51
N ASP A 272 -1.92 -20.57 6.33
CA ASP A 272 -2.92 -21.03 7.31
C ASP A 272 -3.13 -19.97 8.39
N ARG A 273 -2.06 -19.38 8.92
CA ARG A 273 -2.16 -18.28 9.90
C ARG A 273 -2.87 -17.04 9.35
N VAL A 274 -2.72 -16.75 8.04
CA VAL A 274 -3.47 -15.68 7.38
C VAL A 274 -4.95 -16.03 7.35
N ALA A 275 -5.28 -17.26 6.93
CA ALA A 275 -6.66 -17.74 6.89
C ALA A 275 -7.26 -17.71 8.31
N ASP A 276 -6.57 -18.22 9.32
CA ASP A 276 -7.01 -18.25 10.71
C ASP A 276 -7.27 -16.84 11.26
N SER A 277 -6.40 -15.88 10.96
CA SER A 277 -6.56 -14.49 11.41
C SER A 277 -7.79 -13.78 10.81
N LEU A 278 -8.31 -14.28 9.69
CA LEU A 278 -9.44 -13.70 8.97
C LEU A 278 -10.72 -14.55 9.08
N ALA A 279 -10.61 -15.85 9.33
CA ALA A 279 -11.72 -16.82 9.27
C ALA A 279 -12.92 -16.49 10.15
N GLY A 280 -12.70 -15.82 11.31
CA GLY A 280 -13.77 -15.35 12.19
C GLY A 280 -14.60 -14.20 11.63
N HIS A 281 -14.09 -13.48 10.65
CA HIS A 281 -14.63 -12.21 10.17
C HIS A 281 -14.91 -12.19 8.67
N PHE A 282 -14.29 -13.10 7.91
CA PHE A 282 -14.31 -13.12 6.45
C PHE A 282 -14.50 -14.53 5.92
N THR A 283 -15.02 -14.62 4.70
CA THR A 283 -15.07 -15.84 3.90
C THR A 283 -14.21 -15.63 2.66
N PRO A 284 -13.27 -16.55 2.32
CA PRO A 284 -12.56 -16.49 1.06
C PRO A 284 -13.53 -16.74 -0.10
N GLU A 285 -13.49 -15.86 -1.09
CA GLU A 285 -14.33 -15.92 -2.28
C GLU A 285 -13.56 -16.49 -3.48
N GLN A 286 -12.36 -15.99 -3.69
CA GLN A 286 -11.50 -16.35 -4.80
C GLN A 286 -10.03 -16.32 -4.38
N THR A 287 -9.25 -17.28 -4.86
CA THR A 287 -7.80 -17.29 -4.68
C THR A 287 -7.12 -17.55 -6.02
N THR A 288 -6.19 -16.70 -6.40
CA THR A 288 -5.38 -16.83 -7.61
C THR A 288 -3.90 -16.74 -7.29
N VAL A 289 -3.07 -17.42 -8.06
CA VAL A 289 -1.61 -17.33 -7.98
C VAL A 289 -1.12 -16.57 -9.21
N HIS A 290 -0.35 -15.54 -8.97
CA HIS A 290 0.27 -14.71 -10.02
C HIS A 290 1.78 -14.90 -9.95
N THR A 291 2.37 -15.22 -11.10
CA THR A 291 3.81 -15.50 -11.18
C THR A 291 4.43 -14.74 -12.35
N ALA A 292 5.57 -14.13 -12.12
CA ALA A 292 6.40 -13.51 -13.14
C ALA A 292 7.86 -13.93 -12.97
N ARG A 293 8.57 -14.04 -14.08
CA ARG A 293 10.02 -14.24 -14.06
C ARG A 293 10.70 -12.90 -14.25
N LEU A 294 11.52 -12.53 -13.27
CA LEU A 294 12.29 -11.30 -13.27
C LEU A 294 13.72 -11.61 -13.72
N THR A 295 14.28 -10.77 -14.57
CA THR A 295 15.70 -10.80 -14.93
C THR A 295 16.37 -9.62 -14.26
N LEU A 296 17.15 -9.88 -13.21
CA LEU A 296 17.71 -8.86 -12.34
C LEU A 296 19.23 -8.78 -12.45
N GLY A 297 19.74 -7.57 -12.58
CA GLY A 297 21.16 -7.29 -12.37
C GLY A 297 21.50 -7.27 -10.86
N ARG A 298 22.80 -7.32 -10.51
CA ARG A 298 23.25 -7.30 -9.11
C ARG A 298 22.72 -6.10 -8.33
N ALA A 299 22.67 -4.93 -8.94
CA ALA A 299 22.13 -3.71 -8.32
C ALA A 299 20.63 -3.86 -7.98
N GLU A 300 19.85 -4.47 -8.85
CA GLU A 300 18.42 -4.73 -8.64
C GLU A 300 18.19 -5.79 -7.57
N VAL A 301 19.05 -6.84 -7.51
CA VAL A 301 19.05 -7.81 -6.41
C VAL A 301 19.34 -7.12 -5.07
N ALA A 302 20.34 -6.23 -5.03
CA ALA A 302 20.64 -5.45 -3.82
C ALA A 302 19.45 -4.57 -3.38
N THR A 303 18.78 -3.95 -4.35
CA THR A 303 17.56 -3.15 -4.12
C THR A 303 16.42 -4.01 -3.58
N LEU A 304 16.18 -5.17 -4.19
CA LEU A 304 15.17 -6.14 -3.76
C LEU A 304 15.38 -6.59 -2.30
N VAL A 305 16.60 -6.97 -1.95
CA VAL A 305 16.90 -7.40 -0.57
C VAL A 305 16.82 -6.22 0.39
N GLY A 306 17.30 -5.05 -0.03
CA GLY A 306 17.31 -3.82 0.76
C GLY A 306 15.92 -3.29 1.13
N MET A 307 14.89 -3.62 0.34
CA MET A 307 13.50 -3.21 0.64
C MET A 307 12.75 -4.16 1.58
N GLY A 308 13.32 -5.33 1.86
CA GLY A 308 12.65 -6.39 2.62
C GLY A 308 13.15 -6.53 4.06
N PRO A 309 12.45 -7.32 4.90
CA PRO A 309 12.83 -7.53 6.30
C PRO A 309 14.17 -8.25 6.47
N SER A 310 14.65 -8.96 5.46
CA SER A 310 15.96 -9.61 5.48
C SER A 310 17.12 -8.62 5.63
N ALA A 311 16.93 -7.37 5.22
CA ALA A 311 17.93 -6.30 5.41
C ALA A 311 18.27 -6.04 6.88
N TRP A 312 17.38 -6.37 7.82
CA TRP A 312 17.61 -6.19 9.26
C TRP A 312 18.43 -7.33 9.91
N HIS A 313 18.46 -8.51 9.27
CA HIS A 313 18.96 -9.74 9.88
C HIS A 313 20.24 -10.26 9.22
N THR A 314 20.67 -9.66 8.10
CA THR A 314 21.85 -10.10 7.35
C THR A 314 23.01 -9.14 7.53
N ASP A 315 24.21 -9.65 7.76
CA ASP A 315 25.44 -8.82 7.78
C ASP A 315 25.65 -8.16 6.42
N PRO A 316 25.79 -6.84 6.35
CA PRO A 316 25.87 -6.13 5.06
C PRO A 316 27.06 -6.53 4.20
N GLY A 317 28.20 -6.88 4.83
CA GLY A 317 29.41 -7.28 4.10
C GLY A 317 29.27 -8.67 3.46
N ARG A 318 28.69 -9.62 4.21
CA ARG A 318 28.39 -10.96 3.69
C ARG A 318 27.34 -10.92 2.59
N LEU A 319 26.32 -10.09 2.76
CA LEU A 319 25.29 -9.90 1.74
C LEU A 319 25.87 -9.33 0.45
N ALA A 320 26.68 -8.28 0.54
CA ALA A 320 27.33 -7.69 -0.62
C ALA A 320 28.22 -8.69 -1.35
N ALA A 321 29.06 -9.46 -0.65
CA ALA A 321 29.89 -10.50 -1.23
C ALA A 321 29.07 -11.61 -1.91
N ALA A 322 27.94 -12.03 -1.30
CA ALA A 322 27.06 -13.03 -1.87
C ALA A 322 26.38 -12.51 -3.16
N ILE A 323 25.96 -11.24 -3.19
CA ILE A 323 25.37 -10.61 -4.38
C ILE A 323 26.43 -10.49 -5.49
N ASP A 324 27.68 -10.11 -5.16
CA ASP A 324 28.77 -10.01 -6.14
C ASP A 324 29.14 -11.37 -6.75
N ALA A 325 28.92 -12.46 -6.03
CA ALA A 325 29.15 -13.83 -6.50
C ALA A 325 28.00 -14.37 -7.39
N LEU A 326 26.85 -13.71 -7.44
CA LEU A 326 25.75 -14.13 -8.29
C LEU A 326 26.11 -14.00 -9.79
N PRO A 327 25.60 -14.93 -10.64
CA PRO A 327 25.58 -14.68 -12.08
C PRO A 327 24.82 -13.39 -12.36
N ALA A 328 25.22 -12.66 -13.39
CA ALA A 328 24.51 -11.43 -13.77
C ALA A 328 24.23 -11.44 -15.27
N PRO A 329 22.95 -11.32 -15.68
CA PRO A 329 21.77 -11.21 -14.84
C PRO A 329 21.38 -12.55 -14.18
N VAL A 330 20.61 -12.48 -13.07
CA VAL A 330 19.98 -13.64 -12.45
C VAL A 330 18.49 -13.65 -12.74
N THR A 331 17.94 -14.83 -13.01
CA THR A 331 16.49 -15.00 -13.18
C THR A 331 15.89 -15.41 -11.85
N VAL A 332 14.85 -14.67 -11.42
CA VAL A 332 14.19 -14.81 -10.12
C VAL A 332 12.69 -14.91 -10.31
N THR A 333 12.03 -15.75 -9.55
CA THR A 333 10.59 -15.93 -9.60
C THR A 333 9.89 -15.00 -8.60
N ALA A 334 9.08 -14.06 -9.10
CA ALA A 334 8.10 -13.35 -8.29
C ALA A 334 6.78 -14.15 -8.32
N SER A 335 6.39 -14.77 -7.20
CA SER A 335 5.18 -15.58 -7.12
C SER A 335 4.38 -15.23 -5.89
N VAL A 336 3.13 -14.77 -6.10
CA VAL A 336 2.25 -14.32 -5.04
C VAL A 336 0.88 -14.96 -5.15
N ARG A 337 0.22 -15.10 -4.00
CA ARG A 337 -1.18 -15.49 -3.90
C ARG A 337 -2.01 -14.25 -3.58
N LEU A 338 -2.97 -13.95 -4.44
CA LEU A 338 -4.01 -12.95 -4.21
C LEU A 338 -5.30 -13.67 -3.79
N THR A 339 -5.80 -13.34 -2.62
CA THR A 339 -7.08 -13.87 -2.12
C THR A 339 -8.05 -12.73 -1.90
N VAL A 340 -9.24 -12.86 -2.48
CA VAL A 340 -10.38 -11.98 -2.25
C VAL A 340 -11.19 -12.53 -1.08
N TRP A 341 -11.44 -11.70 -0.09
CA TRP A 341 -12.21 -12.04 1.09
C TRP A 341 -13.47 -11.17 1.18
N ARG A 342 -14.60 -11.81 1.43
CA ARG A 342 -15.88 -11.14 1.66
C ARG A 342 -16.18 -11.06 3.17
N PRO A 343 -16.68 -9.91 3.67
CA PRO A 343 -17.16 -9.79 5.05
C PRO A 343 -18.27 -10.79 5.36
N ARG A 344 -18.19 -11.41 6.55
CA ARG A 344 -19.29 -12.22 7.10
C ARG A 344 -20.35 -11.36 7.74
#